data_098612c64b563df5b025616435eac6dc
#
_entry.id   098612c64b563df5b025616435eac6dc
#
_cell.length_a   1.000
_cell.length_b   1.000
_cell.length_c   1.000
_cell.angle_alpha   90.00
_cell.angle_beta   90.00
_cell.angle_gamma   90.00
#
_symmetry.space_group_name_H-M   'P 1'
#
loop_
_entity.id
_entity.type
_entity.pdbx_description
1 polymer ?
#
loop_
_entity_poly.entity_id
_entity_poly.type
_entity_poly.pdbx_seq_one_letter_code
_entity_poly.pdbx_strand_id
1 'polypeptide(L)'
;MGTMLSLYGSGTGNVLNYLPSLTRQYTYLLANLEPYIVNTDGEIGGQVDLYYTYRSKSNRHRYWNFHANLSTFYTLRSEQSESGERELMWRDINIDVERQWNKKLKTSLLVSIQKRNPSHGFQRQTYVSNIFIGDVTYKFDSKKSLRVEAQYLYSTDYEGDWVAALVEFNMVPHWSFFVSDMYNLDETEANSFTKTNYYSAGFSYLKNRTRIQLSYGRNRSGSVSYTHLTL
;
A
#
# COMPACT_ATOMS: atom_id res chain seq x y z
N MET A 1 7.69 -13.14 7.67
CA MET A 1 7.14 -14.37 7.06
C MET A 1 5.64 -14.37 7.35
N GLY A 2 4.83 -14.10 6.36
CA GLY A 2 3.37 -14.14 6.47
C GLY A 2 2.85 -15.40 5.82
N THR A 3 2.28 -16.30 6.59
CA THR A 3 1.51 -17.44 6.08
C THR A 3 0.06 -16.98 5.90
N MET A 4 -0.43 -16.93 4.67
CA MET A 4 -1.86 -16.80 4.41
C MET A 4 -2.48 -18.18 4.43
N LEU A 5 -3.27 -18.46 5.48
CA LEU A 5 -4.14 -19.62 5.55
C LEU A 5 -5.51 -19.20 5.03
N SER A 6 -5.87 -19.57 3.81
CA SER A 6 -7.22 -19.38 3.28
C SER A 6 -8.04 -20.65 3.52
N LEU A 7 -8.96 -20.58 4.50
CA LEU A 7 -9.95 -21.62 4.78
C LEU A 7 -11.28 -21.20 4.15
N TYR A 8 -11.42 -21.30 2.84
CA TYR A 8 -12.74 -21.27 2.21
C TYR A 8 -13.04 -22.64 1.62
N GLY A 9 -13.85 -23.41 2.33
CA GLY A 9 -14.34 -24.69 1.90
C GLY A 9 -15.62 -24.57 1.09
N SER A 10 -15.56 -24.95 -0.17
CA SER A 10 -16.55 -25.80 -0.81
C SER A 10 -15.84 -26.50 -1.95
N GLY A 11 -15.41 -27.73 -1.70
CA GLY A 11 -14.91 -28.65 -2.73
C GLY A 11 -13.48 -28.40 -3.18
N THR A 12 -12.61 -29.36 -2.91
CA THR A 12 -11.30 -29.60 -3.51
C THR A 12 -10.18 -28.61 -3.19
N GLY A 13 -9.60 -28.77 -2.01
CA GLY A 13 -8.21 -28.40 -1.78
C GLY A 13 -7.99 -27.03 -1.11
N ASN A 14 -7.59 -27.09 0.14
CA ASN A 14 -6.96 -25.94 0.79
C ASN A 14 -5.64 -25.64 0.10
N VAL A 15 -5.56 -24.54 -0.64
CA VAL A 15 -4.30 -24.08 -1.22
C VAL A 15 -3.53 -23.34 -0.15
N LEU A 16 -2.47 -23.92 0.36
CA LEU A 16 -1.49 -23.26 1.21
C LEU A 16 -0.40 -22.67 0.33
N ASN A 17 -0.37 -21.35 0.24
CA ASN A 17 0.73 -20.67 -0.42
C ASN A 17 1.78 -20.26 0.61
N TYR A 18 2.93 -20.94 0.61
CA TYR A 18 4.06 -20.67 1.50
C TYR A 18 5.06 -19.64 0.94
N LEU A 19 4.93 -19.29 -0.33
CA LEU A 19 5.83 -18.34 -0.96
C LEU A 19 5.41 -16.92 -0.61
N PRO A 20 6.36 -16.05 -0.20
CA PRO A 20 6.06 -14.63 -0.04
C PRO A 20 5.66 -14.06 -1.40
N SER A 21 4.70 -13.15 -1.40
CA SER A 21 4.35 -12.40 -2.61
C SER A 21 5.61 -11.70 -3.15
N LEU A 22 5.92 -11.91 -4.41
CA LEU A 22 7.02 -11.24 -5.12
C LEU A 22 6.56 -9.87 -5.64
N THR A 23 5.79 -9.16 -4.82
CA THR A 23 5.34 -7.79 -5.08
C THR A 23 5.70 -6.90 -3.91
N ARG A 24 5.84 -5.60 -4.16
CA ARG A 24 6.08 -4.64 -3.10
C ARG A 24 4.89 -4.62 -2.15
N GLN A 25 5.16 -4.68 -0.85
CA GLN A 25 4.17 -4.48 0.20
C GLN A 25 4.11 -2.99 0.55
N TYR A 26 2.96 -2.37 0.37
CA TYR A 26 2.74 -0.97 0.68
C TYR A 26 2.13 -0.78 2.07
N THR A 27 2.53 0.28 2.76
CA THR A 27 1.90 0.74 4.00
C THR A 27 0.89 1.86 3.76
N TYR A 28 0.86 2.40 2.55
CA TYR A 28 -0.02 3.49 2.14
C TYR A 28 -1.39 2.97 1.72
N LEU A 29 -2.45 3.69 2.12
CA LEU A 29 -3.84 3.26 1.89
C LEU A 29 -4.15 3.05 0.42
N LEU A 30 -3.90 4.07 -0.42
CA LEU A 30 -4.26 4.00 -1.84
C LEU A 30 -3.34 3.09 -2.65
N ALA A 31 -2.06 2.96 -2.28
CA ALA A 31 -1.16 2.02 -2.94
C ALA A 31 -1.51 0.55 -2.65
N ASN A 32 -2.29 0.32 -1.60
CA ASN A 32 -2.77 -1.00 -1.19
C ASN A 32 -4.30 -1.14 -1.32
N LEU A 33 -4.93 -0.28 -2.12
CA LEU A 33 -6.38 -0.29 -2.31
C LEU A 33 -6.83 -1.59 -2.96
N GLU A 34 -6.09 -2.05 -3.95
CA GLU A 34 -6.28 -3.31 -4.66
C GLU A 34 -4.99 -4.14 -4.59
N PRO A 35 -4.75 -4.84 -3.47
CA PRO A 35 -3.52 -5.60 -3.30
C PRO A 35 -3.46 -6.77 -4.27
N TYR A 36 -2.25 -7.08 -4.74
CA TYR A 36 -2.05 -8.25 -5.58
C TYR A 36 -2.40 -9.53 -4.83
N ILE A 37 -3.21 -10.38 -5.47
CA ILE A 37 -3.59 -11.70 -4.97
C ILE A 37 -2.97 -12.75 -5.90
N VAL A 38 -2.20 -13.67 -5.32
CA VAL A 38 -1.58 -14.76 -6.06
C VAL A 38 -2.64 -15.65 -6.68
N ASN A 39 -2.46 -16.00 -7.96
CA ASN A 39 -3.41 -16.83 -8.68
C ASN A 39 -3.37 -18.29 -8.20
N THR A 40 -4.54 -18.88 -7.93
CA THR A 40 -4.68 -20.28 -7.52
C THR A 40 -4.26 -21.25 -8.61
N ASP A 41 -4.42 -20.88 -9.89
CA ASP A 41 -4.09 -21.70 -11.05
C ASP A 41 -2.62 -21.59 -11.48
N GLY A 42 -1.83 -20.90 -10.69
CA GLY A 42 -0.41 -20.64 -10.92
C GLY A 42 -0.14 -19.42 -11.80
N GLU A 43 1.05 -18.89 -11.63
CA GLU A 43 1.50 -17.66 -12.29
C GLU A 43 3.00 -17.73 -12.61
N ILE A 44 3.43 -16.91 -13.54
CA ILE A 44 4.84 -16.72 -13.87
C ILE A 44 5.18 -15.24 -13.87
N GLY A 45 6.24 -14.89 -13.18
CA GLY A 45 6.67 -13.49 -13.09
C GLY A 45 7.84 -13.31 -12.16
N GLY A 46 8.09 -12.06 -11.80
CA GLY A 46 9.18 -11.73 -10.90
C GLY A 46 9.16 -10.27 -10.48
N GLN A 47 10.08 -9.97 -9.58
CA GLN A 47 10.30 -8.66 -9.00
C GLN A 47 11.77 -8.27 -9.06
N VAL A 48 12.03 -6.99 -9.31
CA VAL A 48 13.35 -6.38 -9.24
C VAL A 48 13.26 -5.17 -8.33
N ASP A 49 14.16 -5.09 -7.35
CA ASP A 49 14.30 -3.97 -6.42
C ASP A 49 15.68 -3.36 -6.52
N LEU A 50 15.72 -2.03 -6.64
CA LEU A 50 16.94 -1.24 -6.70
C LEU A 50 16.92 -0.22 -5.56
N TYR A 51 17.95 -0.27 -4.71
CA TYR A 51 18.12 0.66 -3.59
C TYR A 51 19.43 1.43 -3.74
N TYR A 52 19.35 2.74 -3.56
CA TYR A 52 20.52 3.60 -3.54
C TYR A 52 20.43 4.63 -2.44
N THR A 53 21.46 4.73 -1.59
CA THR A 53 21.55 5.72 -0.52
C THR A 53 22.71 6.66 -0.76
N TYR A 54 22.41 7.95 -0.88
CA TYR A 54 23.41 9.01 -0.91
C TYR A 54 23.44 9.75 0.41
N ARG A 55 24.61 9.76 1.08
CA ARG A 55 24.83 10.48 2.34
C ARG A 55 25.78 11.66 2.14
N SER A 56 25.42 12.82 2.67
CA SER A 56 26.27 14.00 2.63
C SER A 56 27.54 13.78 3.47
N LYS A 57 28.71 14.03 2.89
CA LYS A 57 30.01 13.98 3.61
C LYS A 57 30.10 15.05 4.69
N SER A 58 29.49 16.21 4.49
CA SER A 58 29.52 17.36 5.41
C SER A 58 28.57 17.20 6.60
N ASN A 59 27.44 16.49 6.44
CA ASN A 59 26.45 16.36 7.49
C ASN A 59 25.80 14.97 7.43
N ARG A 60 26.18 14.10 8.39
CA ARG A 60 25.67 12.72 8.47
C ARG A 60 24.16 12.59 8.65
N HIS A 61 23.48 13.66 9.07
CA HIS A 61 22.02 13.69 9.20
C HIS A 61 21.28 14.03 7.90
N ARG A 62 22.00 14.33 6.81
CA ARG A 62 21.43 14.60 5.50
C ARG A 62 21.71 13.42 4.59
N TYR A 63 20.64 12.79 4.15
CA TYR A 63 20.74 11.68 3.19
C TYR A 63 19.54 11.68 2.24
N TRP A 64 19.74 10.99 1.12
CA TRP A 64 18.70 10.61 0.18
C TRP A 64 18.68 9.10 0.07
N ASN A 65 17.50 8.52 0.14
CA ASN A 65 17.26 7.14 -0.22
C ASN A 65 16.40 7.13 -1.49
N PHE A 66 16.84 6.39 -2.47
CA PHE A 66 16.11 6.12 -3.71
C PHE A 66 15.80 4.64 -3.74
N HIS A 67 14.56 4.33 -4.04
CA HIS A 67 14.12 2.97 -4.25
C HIS A 67 13.29 2.91 -5.52
N ALA A 68 13.57 1.95 -6.39
CA ALA A 68 12.79 1.65 -7.57
C ALA A 68 12.44 0.16 -7.58
N ASN A 69 11.20 -0.16 -7.84
CA ASN A 69 10.70 -1.52 -7.89
C ASN A 69 9.93 -1.74 -9.19
N LEU A 70 10.11 -2.90 -9.76
CA LEU A 70 9.31 -3.44 -10.85
C LEU A 70 8.89 -4.85 -10.50
N SER A 71 7.61 -5.12 -10.45
CA SER A 71 7.05 -6.47 -10.37
C SER A 71 6.08 -6.72 -11.50
N THR A 72 6.08 -7.92 -12.07
CA THR A 72 5.17 -8.29 -13.16
C THR A 72 4.86 -9.77 -13.15
N PHE A 73 3.59 -10.12 -13.35
CA PHE A 73 3.07 -11.47 -13.33
C PHE A 73 2.10 -11.71 -14.47
N TYR A 74 2.18 -12.91 -15.03
CA TYR A 74 1.33 -13.40 -16.11
C TYR A 74 0.73 -14.74 -15.73
N THR A 75 -0.33 -15.15 -16.40
CA THR A 75 -0.85 -16.52 -16.30
C THR A 75 0.24 -17.55 -16.60
N LEU A 76 0.27 -18.63 -15.82
CA LEU A 76 1.28 -19.69 -16.00
C LEU A 76 1.14 -20.41 -17.34
N ARG A 77 -0.10 -20.65 -17.76
CA ARG A 77 -0.46 -21.35 -19.01
C ARG A 77 -1.35 -20.48 -19.87
N SER A 78 -1.25 -20.67 -21.17
CA SER A 78 -2.10 -19.97 -22.15
C SER A 78 -3.57 -20.40 -22.06
N GLU A 79 -3.83 -21.66 -21.66
CA GLU A 79 -5.18 -22.22 -21.51
C GLU A 79 -5.99 -21.59 -20.35
N GLN A 80 -5.33 -20.84 -19.46
CA GLN A 80 -5.99 -20.09 -18.38
C GLN A 80 -6.69 -18.84 -18.86
N SER A 81 -6.47 -18.45 -20.13
CA SER A 81 -7.01 -17.26 -20.75
C SER A 81 -7.96 -17.64 -21.89
N GLU A 82 -9.03 -16.84 -22.05
CA GLU A 82 -9.97 -16.95 -23.15
C GLU A 82 -9.30 -16.71 -24.53
N SER A 83 -8.22 -15.92 -24.57
CA SER A 83 -7.44 -15.64 -25.79
C SER A 83 -6.55 -16.82 -26.23
N GLY A 84 -6.30 -17.81 -25.38
CA GLY A 84 -5.31 -18.85 -25.62
C GLY A 84 -3.86 -18.37 -25.54
N GLU A 85 -3.62 -17.15 -25.04
CA GLU A 85 -2.30 -16.57 -24.82
C GLU A 85 -2.09 -16.30 -23.33
N ARG A 86 -0.83 -16.12 -22.92
CA ARG A 86 -0.53 -15.70 -21.56
C ARG A 86 -0.92 -14.24 -21.37
N GLU A 87 -1.80 -13.97 -20.41
CA GLU A 87 -2.28 -12.63 -20.13
C GLU A 87 -1.60 -12.01 -18.91
N LEU A 88 -1.40 -10.70 -18.97
CA LEU A 88 -0.89 -9.93 -17.84
C LEU A 88 -1.90 -9.97 -16.70
N MET A 89 -1.47 -10.38 -15.53
CA MET A 89 -2.28 -10.39 -14.31
C MET A 89 -2.01 -9.15 -13.46
N TRP A 90 -0.72 -8.84 -13.29
CA TRP A 90 -0.28 -7.73 -12.45
C TRP A 90 1.02 -7.15 -12.97
N ARG A 91 1.13 -5.83 -12.90
CA ARG A 91 2.37 -5.10 -13.04
C ARG A 91 2.37 -3.89 -12.13
N ASP A 92 3.44 -3.71 -11.38
CA ASP A 92 3.65 -2.54 -10.55
C ASP A 92 5.06 -1.98 -10.84
N ILE A 93 5.09 -0.71 -11.24
CA ILE A 93 6.31 0.05 -11.43
C ILE A 93 6.25 1.20 -10.45
N ASN A 94 7.18 1.25 -9.50
CA ASN A 94 7.17 2.31 -8.53
C ASN A 94 8.55 2.85 -8.23
N ILE A 95 8.58 4.13 -7.88
CA ILE A 95 9.77 4.85 -7.46
C ILE A 95 9.41 5.63 -6.21
N ASP A 96 10.23 5.52 -5.19
CA ASP A 96 10.15 6.37 -4.02
C ASP A 96 11.49 7.02 -3.68
N VAL A 97 11.38 8.24 -3.18
CA VAL A 97 12.51 9.06 -2.80
C VAL A 97 12.27 9.58 -1.39
N GLU A 98 13.11 9.19 -0.46
CA GLU A 98 13.10 9.72 0.89
C GLU A 98 14.26 10.69 1.08
N ARG A 99 14.02 11.84 1.66
CA ARG A 99 15.03 12.82 2.01
C ARG A 99 14.97 13.21 3.47
N GLN A 100 16.08 13.01 4.17
CA GLN A 100 16.32 13.59 5.47
C GLN A 100 17.03 14.93 5.31
N TRP A 101 16.33 16.04 5.57
CA TRP A 101 16.86 17.40 5.41
C TRP A 101 17.76 17.81 6.55
N ASN A 102 17.36 17.44 7.77
CA ASN A 102 18.07 17.70 9.01
C ASN A 102 17.58 16.74 10.11
N LYS A 103 17.97 16.93 11.36
CA LYS A 103 17.53 16.07 12.47
C LYS A 103 16.02 16.08 12.73
N LYS A 104 15.31 17.12 12.24
CA LYS A 104 13.89 17.33 12.53
C LYS A 104 12.96 17.03 11.36
N LEU A 105 13.39 17.27 10.12
CA LEU A 105 12.53 17.19 8.94
C LEU A 105 12.95 16.04 8.02
N LYS A 106 11.99 15.19 7.72
CA LYS A 106 12.07 14.12 6.73
C LYS A 106 10.89 14.22 5.77
N THR A 107 11.13 14.03 4.48
CA THR A 107 10.09 13.96 3.45
C THR A 107 10.25 12.70 2.63
N SER A 108 9.14 12.13 2.18
CA SER A 108 9.11 11.01 1.26
C SER A 108 8.10 11.29 0.14
N LEU A 109 8.45 10.91 -1.07
CA LEU A 109 7.59 10.96 -2.24
C LEU A 109 7.59 9.60 -2.89
N LEU A 110 6.42 9.08 -3.22
CA LEU A 110 6.26 7.82 -3.93
C LEU A 110 5.33 8.03 -5.13
N VAL A 111 5.73 7.46 -6.26
CA VAL A 111 4.90 7.33 -7.46
C VAL A 111 4.85 5.86 -7.82
N SER A 112 3.64 5.32 -8.02
CA SER A 112 3.42 3.95 -8.46
C SER A 112 2.44 3.92 -9.64
N ILE A 113 2.73 3.08 -10.62
CA ILE A 113 1.88 2.77 -11.76
C ILE A 113 1.55 1.29 -11.67
N GLN A 114 0.34 0.99 -11.26
CA GLN A 114 -0.17 -0.38 -11.11
C GLN A 114 -1.07 -0.71 -12.29
N LYS A 115 -0.85 -1.85 -12.90
CA LYS A 115 -1.70 -2.42 -13.95
C LYS A 115 -2.21 -3.78 -13.48
N ARG A 116 -3.51 -3.91 -13.42
CA ARG A 116 -4.21 -5.05 -12.85
C ARG A 116 -5.19 -5.65 -13.85
N ASN A 117 -5.28 -6.98 -13.89
CA ASN A 117 -6.32 -7.68 -14.59
C ASN A 117 -7.37 -8.17 -13.58
N PRO A 118 -8.63 -7.67 -13.63
CA PRO A 118 -9.65 -8.01 -12.65
C PRO A 118 -10.14 -9.46 -12.75
N SER A 119 -9.97 -10.08 -13.91
CA SER A 119 -10.36 -11.48 -14.15
C SER A 119 -9.21 -12.49 -13.91
N HIS A 120 -8.14 -12.06 -13.23
CA HIS A 120 -6.94 -12.87 -12.99
C HIS A 120 -6.35 -13.50 -14.27
N GLY A 121 -6.42 -12.78 -15.41
CA GLY A 121 -5.88 -13.21 -16.67
C GLY A 121 -6.83 -14.04 -17.54
N PHE A 122 -8.05 -14.34 -17.07
CA PHE A 122 -9.02 -15.07 -17.89
C PHE A 122 -9.46 -14.26 -19.11
N GLN A 123 -9.84 -12.98 -18.90
CA GLN A 123 -10.18 -12.05 -19.98
C GLN A 123 -9.04 -11.02 -20.18
N ARG A 124 -8.90 -10.54 -21.42
CA ARG A 124 -7.92 -9.50 -21.76
C ARG A 124 -8.42 -8.09 -21.36
N GLN A 125 -8.65 -7.89 -20.08
CA GLN A 125 -9.07 -6.63 -19.51
C GLN A 125 -8.08 -6.17 -18.49
N THR A 126 -7.65 -4.89 -18.57
CA THR A 126 -6.70 -4.35 -17.59
C THR A 126 -7.10 -2.94 -17.17
N TYR A 127 -6.98 -2.68 -15.89
CA TYR A 127 -7.10 -1.36 -15.28
C TYR A 127 -5.73 -0.81 -14.92
N VAL A 128 -5.60 0.51 -15.01
CA VAL A 128 -4.36 1.22 -14.68
C VAL A 128 -4.65 2.20 -13.56
N SER A 129 -3.86 2.13 -12.50
CA SER A 129 -3.91 3.06 -11.37
C SER A 129 -2.57 3.78 -11.24
N ASN A 130 -2.60 5.11 -11.29
CA ASN A 130 -1.46 5.97 -11.06
C ASN A 130 -1.58 6.58 -9.67
N ILE A 131 -0.61 6.33 -8.82
CA ILE A 131 -0.67 6.65 -7.39
C ILE A 131 0.46 7.60 -7.04
N PHE A 132 0.11 8.69 -6.37
CA PHE A 132 1.03 9.73 -5.92
C PHE A 132 0.89 9.88 -4.42
N ILE A 133 2.00 9.79 -3.70
CA ILE A 133 2.02 9.85 -2.23
C ILE A 133 3.11 10.81 -1.80
N GLY A 134 2.74 11.74 -0.92
CA GLY A 134 3.65 12.63 -0.22
C GLY A 134 3.55 12.44 1.28
N ASP A 135 4.68 12.27 1.94
CA ASP A 135 4.80 12.09 3.39
C ASP A 135 5.80 13.09 3.95
N VAL A 136 5.43 13.75 5.03
CA VAL A 136 6.28 14.70 5.74
C VAL A 136 6.27 14.36 7.23
N THR A 137 7.45 14.10 7.78
CA THR A 137 7.63 13.90 9.23
C THR A 137 8.43 15.05 9.81
N TYR A 138 7.86 15.73 10.80
CA TYR A 138 8.52 16.80 11.54
C TYR A 138 8.66 16.46 13.03
N LYS A 139 9.89 16.52 13.54
CA LYS A 139 10.21 16.35 14.97
C LYS A 139 10.32 17.71 15.64
N PHE A 140 9.39 18.04 16.52
CA PHE A 140 9.45 19.27 17.32
C PHE A 140 10.64 19.21 18.29
N ASP A 141 10.76 18.08 18.97
CA ASP A 141 11.85 17.77 19.90
C ASP A 141 12.18 16.26 19.85
N SER A 142 12.95 15.78 20.83
CA SER A 142 13.32 14.35 20.93
C SER A 142 12.15 13.43 21.29
N LYS A 143 11.04 13.99 21.76
CA LYS A 143 9.88 13.23 22.27
C LYS A 143 8.61 13.41 21.44
N LYS A 144 8.50 14.48 20.64
CA LYS A 144 7.29 14.81 19.89
C LYS A 144 7.55 14.89 18.39
N SER A 145 6.73 14.21 17.63
CA SER A 145 6.77 14.27 16.16
C SER A 145 5.37 14.28 15.57
N LEU A 146 5.24 14.93 14.44
CA LEU A 146 4.05 14.95 13.60
C LEU A 146 4.42 14.36 12.24
N ARG A 147 3.60 13.43 11.76
CA ARG A 147 3.64 12.91 10.40
C ARG A 147 2.35 13.28 9.70
N VAL A 148 2.48 13.81 8.51
CA VAL A 148 1.35 14.14 7.62
C VAL A 148 1.60 13.46 6.30
N GLU A 149 0.60 12.74 5.82
CA GLU A 149 0.63 11.99 4.59
C GLU A 149 -0.58 12.40 3.75
N ALA A 150 -0.35 12.63 2.45
CA ALA A 150 -1.38 12.88 1.46
C ALA A 150 -1.18 11.95 0.27
N GLN A 151 -2.27 11.38 -0.24
CA GLN A 151 -2.27 10.42 -1.32
C GLN A 151 -3.33 10.78 -2.35
N TYR A 152 -3.02 10.56 -3.62
CA TYR A 152 -3.94 10.67 -4.74
C TYR A 152 -3.78 9.46 -5.66
N LEU A 153 -4.89 8.88 -6.06
CA LEU A 153 -4.96 7.77 -7.00
C LEU A 153 -5.87 8.18 -8.16
N TYR A 154 -5.31 8.12 -9.36
CA TYR A 154 -6.05 8.24 -10.62
C TYR A 154 -6.17 6.86 -11.24
N SER A 155 -7.40 6.40 -11.49
CA SER A 155 -7.66 5.05 -11.99
C SER A 155 -8.56 5.02 -13.20
N THR A 156 -8.30 4.06 -14.09
CA THR A 156 -9.23 3.70 -15.19
C THR A 156 -10.26 2.65 -14.78
N ASP A 157 -10.26 2.23 -13.53
CA ASP A 157 -11.23 1.29 -12.97
C ASP A 157 -12.61 1.96 -12.82
N TYR A 158 -13.65 1.16 -12.71
CA TYR A 158 -15.03 1.61 -12.48
C TYR A 158 -15.21 2.41 -11.17
N GLU A 159 -14.32 2.23 -10.21
CA GLU A 159 -14.35 2.98 -8.95
C GLU A 159 -13.77 4.40 -9.07
N GLY A 160 -12.99 4.68 -10.13
CA GLY A 160 -12.42 5.99 -10.44
C GLY A 160 -11.36 6.48 -9.47
N ASP A 161 -11.35 7.80 -9.22
CA ASP A 161 -10.29 8.50 -8.51
C ASP A 161 -10.50 8.56 -7.00
N TRP A 162 -9.39 8.50 -6.25
CA TRP A 162 -9.40 8.52 -4.80
C TRP A 162 -8.39 9.52 -4.23
N VAL A 163 -8.75 10.10 -3.09
CA VAL A 163 -7.82 10.85 -2.24
C VAL A 163 -7.77 10.23 -0.85
N ALA A 164 -6.61 10.28 -0.21
CA ALA A 164 -6.49 9.89 1.18
C ALA A 164 -5.49 10.80 1.92
N ALA A 165 -5.70 10.95 3.21
CA ALA A 165 -4.82 11.66 4.10
C ALA A 165 -4.66 10.92 5.43
N LEU A 166 -3.47 11.06 6.04
CA LEU A 166 -3.21 10.55 7.38
C LEU A 166 -2.42 11.60 8.16
N VAL A 167 -2.81 11.81 9.40
CA VAL A 167 -2.07 12.62 10.37
C VAL A 167 -1.77 11.75 11.57
N GLU A 168 -0.49 11.66 11.94
CA GLU A 168 -0.03 10.91 13.09
C GLU A 168 0.79 11.81 14.00
N PHE A 169 0.44 11.83 15.29
CA PHE A 169 1.16 12.59 16.32
C PHE A 169 1.70 11.65 17.38
N ASN A 170 3.01 11.62 17.52
CA ASN A 170 3.73 10.77 18.47
C ASN A 170 4.29 11.57 19.63
N MET A 171 4.07 11.09 20.85
CA MET A 171 4.65 11.56 22.11
C MET A 171 5.41 10.42 22.79
N VAL A 172 6.66 10.23 22.35
CA VAL A 172 7.55 9.17 22.87
C VAL A 172 7.83 9.40 24.36
N PRO A 173 7.85 8.36 25.19
CA PRO A 173 7.81 6.94 24.83
C PRO A 173 6.42 6.30 24.90
N HIS A 174 5.36 7.01 25.21
CA HIS A 174 4.14 6.39 25.66
C HIS A 174 2.95 6.50 24.69
N TRP A 175 2.77 7.63 24.03
CA TRP A 175 1.53 7.92 23.29
C TRP A 175 1.76 8.09 21.80
N SER A 176 0.85 7.54 21.01
CA SER A 176 0.69 7.81 19.59
C SER A 176 -0.79 7.97 19.27
N PHE A 177 -1.12 8.97 18.44
CA PHE A 177 -2.47 9.27 17.98
C PHE A 177 -2.47 9.34 16.46
N PHE A 178 -3.52 8.84 15.83
CA PHE A 178 -3.68 8.98 14.38
C PHE A 178 -5.12 9.31 14.00
N VAL A 179 -5.26 9.99 12.87
CA VAL A 179 -6.52 10.21 12.16
C VAL A 179 -6.22 10.00 10.68
N SER A 180 -7.05 9.24 10.00
CA SER A 180 -6.98 9.05 8.56
C SER A 180 -8.36 9.15 7.93
N ASP A 181 -8.37 9.59 6.68
CA ASP A 181 -9.55 9.68 5.85
C ASP A 181 -9.22 9.30 4.42
N MET A 182 -10.15 8.59 3.76
CA MET A 182 -10.06 8.20 2.36
C MET A 182 -11.41 8.45 1.70
N TYR A 183 -11.41 9.14 0.58
CA TYR A 183 -12.59 9.57 -0.12
C TYR A 183 -12.51 9.29 -1.61
N ASN A 184 -13.60 8.75 -2.17
CA ASN A 184 -13.75 8.55 -3.63
C ASN A 184 -14.26 9.85 -4.27
N LEU A 185 -13.60 10.29 -5.35
CA LEU A 185 -13.91 11.54 -6.04
C LEU A 185 -14.94 11.36 -7.16
N ASP A 186 -15.10 10.16 -7.69
CA ASP A 186 -15.95 9.91 -8.86
C ASP A 186 -17.42 9.68 -8.53
N GLU A 187 -18.27 10.29 -9.35
CA GLU A 187 -19.73 10.29 -9.24
C GLU A 187 -20.40 9.43 -10.31
N THR A 188 -20.01 8.17 -10.49
CA THR A 188 -20.72 7.28 -11.40
C THR A 188 -21.91 6.62 -10.72
N GLU A 189 -22.99 6.36 -11.48
CA GLU A 189 -24.18 5.61 -10.97
C GLU A 189 -23.79 4.23 -10.43
N ALA A 190 -22.79 3.60 -11.04
CA ALA A 190 -22.19 2.35 -10.57
C ALA A 190 -21.51 2.49 -9.19
N ASN A 191 -21.07 3.70 -8.84
CA ASN A 191 -20.35 4.04 -7.60
C ASN A 191 -21.26 4.65 -6.52
N SER A 192 -22.56 4.71 -6.72
CA SER A 192 -23.48 5.29 -5.71
C SER A 192 -23.36 4.61 -4.34
N PHE A 193 -22.93 3.35 -4.31
CA PHE A 193 -22.60 2.60 -3.10
C PHE A 193 -21.19 2.88 -2.56
N THR A 194 -20.26 3.41 -3.36
CA THR A 194 -18.84 3.62 -3.01
C THR A 194 -18.51 5.07 -2.67
N LYS A 195 -19.40 6.03 -2.91
CA LYS A 195 -19.31 7.42 -2.44
C LYS A 195 -19.28 7.51 -0.91
N THR A 196 -18.44 6.72 -0.34
CA THR A 196 -18.37 6.58 1.09
C THR A 196 -17.02 7.08 1.55
N ASN A 197 -17.09 7.96 2.50
CA ASN A 197 -15.94 8.36 3.29
C ASN A 197 -15.53 7.22 4.21
N TYR A 198 -14.25 6.82 4.14
CA TYR A 198 -13.66 5.80 5.00
C TYR A 198 -12.66 6.47 5.94
N TYR A 199 -13.12 6.76 7.13
CA TYR A 199 -12.34 7.42 8.16
C TYR A 199 -11.91 6.47 9.27
N SER A 200 -10.78 6.73 9.86
CA SER A 200 -10.36 6.07 11.09
C SER A 200 -9.59 7.01 11.99
N ALA A 201 -9.75 6.81 13.28
CA ALA A 201 -8.99 7.50 14.30
C ALA A 201 -8.66 6.54 15.44
N GLY A 202 -7.53 6.76 16.08
CA GLY A 202 -7.16 5.91 17.20
C GLY A 202 -5.95 6.43 17.96
N PHE A 203 -5.65 5.71 19.03
CA PHE A 203 -4.45 5.96 19.81
C PHE A 203 -3.83 4.66 20.29
N SER A 204 -2.54 4.73 20.60
CA SER A 204 -1.85 3.67 21.33
C SER A 204 -1.11 4.24 22.53
N TYR A 205 -1.07 3.46 23.59
CA TYR A 205 -0.31 3.72 24.80
C TYR A 205 0.63 2.56 25.07
N LEU A 206 1.90 2.86 25.24
CA LEU A 206 2.95 1.87 25.52
C LEU A 206 3.62 2.20 26.87
N LYS A 207 3.63 1.24 27.79
CA LYS A 207 4.41 1.35 29.04
C LYS A 207 5.02 0.01 29.40
N ASN A 208 6.33 -0.05 29.49
CA ASN A 208 7.09 -1.28 29.74
C ASN A 208 6.75 -2.38 28.70
N ARG A 209 6.08 -3.45 29.14
CA ARG A 209 5.66 -4.58 28.30
C ARG A 209 4.16 -4.54 27.94
N THR A 210 3.45 -3.50 28.36
CA THR A 210 1.99 -3.38 28.13
C THR A 210 1.76 -2.37 27.02
N ARG A 211 1.03 -2.79 25.98
CA ARG A 211 0.51 -1.93 24.91
C ARG A 211 -1.01 -1.99 24.93
N ILE A 212 -1.64 -0.83 24.95
CA ILE A 212 -3.08 -0.66 24.79
C ILE A 212 -3.27 0.11 23.48
N GLN A 213 -4.11 -0.39 22.60
CA GLN A 213 -4.46 0.26 21.36
C GLN A 213 -5.98 0.28 21.23
N LEU A 214 -6.52 1.45 20.89
CA LEU A 214 -7.93 1.65 20.57
C LEU A 214 -8.03 2.39 19.25
N SER A 215 -8.87 1.90 18.37
CA SER A 215 -9.19 2.55 17.11
C SER A 215 -10.68 2.43 16.83
N TYR A 216 -11.21 3.45 16.18
CA TYR A 216 -12.57 3.51 15.68
C TYR A 216 -12.56 4.03 14.25
N GLY A 217 -13.38 3.45 13.38
CA GLY A 217 -13.45 3.89 12.00
C GLY A 217 -14.41 3.09 11.15
N ARG A 218 -14.56 3.53 9.92
CA ARG A 218 -15.27 2.84 8.86
C ARG A 218 -14.26 2.35 7.84
N ASN A 219 -14.15 1.04 7.69
CA ASN A 219 -13.23 0.41 6.75
C ASN A 219 -13.95 0.01 5.45
N ARG A 220 -13.27 0.14 4.32
CA ARG A 220 -13.72 -0.42 3.05
C ARG A 220 -13.67 -1.95 3.12
N SER A 221 -14.68 -2.62 2.58
CA SER A 221 -14.66 -4.07 2.43
C SER A 221 -13.54 -4.51 1.48
N GLY A 222 -12.82 -5.56 1.82
CA GLY A 222 -11.73 -6.11 1.00
C GLY A 222 -10.37 -5.42 1.15
N SER A 223 -10.27 -4.24 1.78
CA SER A 223 -8.98 -3.62 2.06
C SER A 223 -8.37 -4.16 3.35
N VAL A 224 -7.14 -4.66 3.26
CA VAL A 224 -6.36 -4.99 4.46
C VAL A 224 -5.62 -3.73 4.89
N SER A 225 -6.18 -3.00 5.84
CA SER A 225 -5.52 -1.83 6.42
C SER A 225 -4.44 -2.26 7.40
N TYR A 226 -3.19 -2.14 7.02
CA TYR A 226 -2.07 -2.25 7.95
C TYR A 226 -1.73 -0.86 8.49
N THR A 227 -2.37 -0.46 9.56
CA THR A 227 -1.94 0.74 10.30
C THR A 227 -0.77 0.35 11.20
N HIS A 228 0.45 0.50 10.74
CA HIS A 228 1.62 0.40 11.59
C HIS A 228 1.85 1.74 12.29
N LEU A 229 1.40 1.82 13.53
CA LEU A 229 1.88 2.86 14.45
C LEU A 229 3.33 2.52 14.83
N THR A 230 4.27 3.20 14.24
CA THR A 230 5.70 3.08 14.57
C THR A 230 5.96 3.93 15.82
N LEU A 231 6.26 3.30 16.92
CA LEU A 231 6.76 3.93 18.16
C LEU A 231 8.27 4.01 18.16
#